data_1fc72a64ddf4bc9cc2437d7e78f2d380
#
_entry.id   1fc72a64ddf4bc9cc2437d7e78f2d380
#
_cell.length_a   1.000
_cell.length_b   1.000
_cell.length_c   1.000
_cell.angle_alpha   90.00
_cell.angle_beta   90.00
_cell.angle_gamma   90.00
#
_symmetry.space_group_name_H-M   'P 1'
#
loop_
_entity.id
_entity.type
_entity.pdbx_description
1 polymer ?
#
loop_
_entity_poly.entity_id
_entity_poly.type
_entity_poly.pdbx_seq_one_letter_code
_entity_poly.pdbx_strand_id
1 'polypeptide(L)'
;MSRPVVAIVGRPNVGKSTLFNTLAGDRISIVQDTPGVTRDRIYADVTWLNYNFTIVDTGGIEPESNDIILKSMREQAEIAIETADVILFVTDVRQGLVDADGKVADMLRRSKKPIVLVVNKVDSFEKFMPDVYEFYNLGLGDPQPISAASQLGLGDMLDEVVKHFGENALNEEEDERPRIAIIGKPHVGKSSINNKLLGEDRVIVSNIAGTTRDAIDTTIKRNGTEYVFIDTAGLRRKNKIKEEIERYSIIRTVSAVERCNVAVLVIDATEGITDQDTKIAGIAHERGKGMIIAVNKWDAIEKNDKTMKKFTEDVREKLSYMPYAELLFISAETGQRLPKLFETIDMVIENHSLRVATGVLNEIMAEAVALNQPPSDKGKRLRLYYITQVSVKPPTFVIFVNDKELMHFSYTRYIENKIREAFGFKGTPLKFIIRERKEK
;
A
#
# COMPACT_ATOMS: atom_id res chain seq x y z
N MET A 1 -4.81 -5.67 9.71
CA MET A 1 -3.39 -6.02 9.94
C MET A 1 -2.55 -5.35 8.86
N SER A 2 -1.52 -4.62 9.23
CA SER A 2 -0.56 -4.08 8.25
C SER A 2 0.29 -5.23 7.74
N ARG A 3 0.41 -5.37 6.42
CA ARG A 3 1.27 -6.39 5.83
C ARG A 3 2.73 -5.98 5.98
N PRO A 4 3.64 -6.89 6.39
CA PRO A 4 5.06 -6.60 6.34
C PRO A 4 5.51 -6.24 4.91
N VAL A 5 6.45 -5.33 4.79
CA VAL A 5 7.05 -4.92 3.52
C VAL A 5 8.46 -5.51 3.44
N VAL A 6 8.73 -6.23 2.36
CA VAL A 6 10.04 -6.85 2.07
C VAL A 6 10.64 -6.17 0.85
N ALA A 7 11.76 -5.47 1.00
CA ALA A 7 12.43 -4.78 -0.10
C ALA A 7 13.58 -5.61 -0.67
N ILE A 8 13.65 -5.67 -2.01
CA ILE A 8 14.73 -6.36 -2.73
C ILE A 8 15.77 -5.32 -3.14
N VAL A 9 17.00 -5.49 -2.65
CA VAL A 9 18.15 -4.59 -2.91
C VAL A 9 19.29 -5.41 -3.51
N GLY A 10 20.08 -4.83 -4.37
CA GLY A 10 21.26 -5.46 -4.94
C GLY A 10 21.72 -4.80 -6.23
N ARG A 11 22.88 -5.21 -6.74
CA ARG A 11 23.46 -4.71 -8.00
C ARG A 11 22.54 -4.94 -9.20
N PRO A 12 22.73 -4.20 -10.29
CA PRO A 12 22.16 -4.55 -11.59
C PRO A 12 22.53 -5.99 -11.98
N ASN A 13 21.65 -6.66 -12.69
CA ASN A 13 21.86 -7.98 -13.28
C ASN A 13 22.10 -9.16 -12.29
N VAL A 14 21.96 -8.96 -10.97
CA VAL A 14 22.01 -10.07 -9.99
C VAL A 14 20.72 -10.92 -9.98
N GLY A 15 19.69 -10.49 -10.72
CA GLY A 15 18.43 -11.22 -10.85
C GLY A 15 17.31 -10.76 -9.91
N LYS A 16 17.34 -9.50 -9.43
CA LYS A 16 16.28 -8.94 -8.56
C LYS A 16 14.90 -9.02 -9.19
N SER A 17 14.76 -8.56 -10.42
CA SER A 17 13.47 -8.56 -11.13
C SER A 17 13.00 -9.98 -11.47
N THR A 18 13.95 -10.91 -11.72
CA THR A 18 13.61 -12.33 -11.88
C THR A 18 13.08 -12.89 -10.57
N LEU A 19 13.75 -12.63 -9.44
CA LEU A 19 13.29 -13.04 -8.12
C LEU A 19 11.93 -12.44 -7.79
N PHE A 20 11.76 -11.14 -8.02
CA PHE A 20 10.49 -10.44 -7.83
C PHE A 20 9.37 -11.11 -8.63
N ASN A 21 9.56 -11.32 -9.93
CA ASN A 21 8.56 -11.92 -10.80
C ASN A 21 8.25 -13.37 -10.40
N THR A 22 9.25 -14.14 -9.98
CA THR A 22 9.07 -15.52 -9.51
C THR A 22 8.28 -15.56 -8.22
N LEU A 23 8.54 -14.67 -7.26
CA LEU A 23 7.80 -14.59 -5.99
C LEU A 23 6.39 -14.02 -6.18
N ALA A 24 6.21 -13.08 -7.10
CA ALA A 24 4.90 -12.56 -7.47
C ALA A 24 4.02 -13.66 -8.11
N GLY A 25 4.64 -14.65 -8.79
CA GLY A 25 4.01 -15.84 -9.38
C GLY A 25 2.95 -15.57 -10.41
N ASP A 26 2.42 -16.64 -11.04
CA ASP A 26 1.20 -16.63 -11.86
C ASP A 26 -0.09 -16.46 -11.01
N ARG A 27 0.05 -16.43 -9.70
CA ARG A 27 -1.00 -16.00 -8.74
C ARG A 27 -1.04 -14.48 -8.62
N ILE A 28 -0.91 -13.81 -9.74
CA ILE A 28 -1.43 -12.48 -9.88
C ILE A 28 -2.91 -12.63 -9.61
N SER A 29 -3.32 -12.36 -8.37
CA SER A 29 -4.73 -12.19 -8.05
C SER A 29 -5.32 -11.43 -9.23
N ILE A 30 -6.48 -11.88 -9.69
CA ILE A 30 -7.30 -11.20 -10.69
C ILE A 30 -7.54 -9.80 -10.12
N VAL A 31 -6.56 -8.93 -10.27
CA VAL A 31 -6.72 -7.50 -10.07
C VAL A 31 -7.51 -7.08 -11.29
N GLN A 32 -8.78 -6.77 -11.09
CA GLN A 32 -9.57 -6.08 -12.08
C GLN A 32 -8.70 -4.96 -12.63
N ASP A 33 -8.65 -4.81 -13.95
CA ASP A 33 -7.91 -3.74 -14.63
C ASP A 33 -8.38 -2.39 -14.07
N THR A 34 -7.73 -1.95 -12.99
CA THR A 34 -8.01 -0.65 -12.39
C THR A 34 -7.30 0.38 -13.26
N PRO A 35 -8.02 1.31 -13.89
CA PRO A 35 -7.40 2.35 -14.71
C PRO A 35 -6.36 3.12 -13.88
N GLY A 36 -5.16 3.29 -14.42
CA GLY A 36 -4.05 3.99 -13.77
C GLY A 36 -2.98 3.08 -13.12
N VAL A 37 -3.21 1.77 -12.98
CA VAL A 37 -2.19 0.82 -12.53
C VAL A 37 -1.44 0.28 -13.74
N THR A 38 -0.18 0.69 -13.90
CA THR A 38 0.67 0.27 -15.04
C THR A 38 1.20 -1.15 -14.84
N ARG A 39 1.49 -1.85 -15.96
CA ARG A 39 2.06 -3.21 -16.01
C ARG A 39 3.47 -3.33 -15.39
N ASP A 40 4.17 -2.22 -15.19
CA ASP A 40 5.48 -2.19 -14.53
C ASP A 40 5.30 -2.25 -13.01
N ARG A 41 5.15 -3.46 -12.48
CA ARG A 41 4.90 -3.69 -11.06
C ARG A 41 6.18 -3.50 -10.26
N ILE A 42 6.16 -2.50 -9.38
CA ILE A 42 7.22 -2.23 -8.42
C ILE A 42 6.98 -3.00 -7.12
N TYR A 43 5.76 -3.48 -6.88
CA TYR A 43 5.35 -4.21 -5.69
C TYR A 43 4.39 -5.35 -6.04
N ALA A 44 4.39 -6.38 -5.21
CA ALA A 44 3.48 -7.52 -5.36
C ALA A 44 3.17 -8.15 -4.00
N ASP A 45 2.03 -8.81 -3.90
CA ASP A 45 1.65 -9.59 -2.73
C ASP A 45 2.21 -11.00 -2.82
N VAL A 46 2.76 -11.45 -1.71
CA VAL A 46 3.26 -12.81 -1.53
C VAL A 46 2.58 -13.44 -0.33
N THR A 47 2.16 -14.68 -0.49
CA THR A 47 1.69 -15.54 0.60
C THR A 47 2.65 -16.69 0.76
N TRP A 48 3.23 -16.85 1.94
CA TRP A 48 4.08 -17.98 2.31
C TRP A 48 3.65 -18.53 3.67
N LEU A 49 3.33 -19.81 3.72
CA LEU A 49 2.70 -20.43 4.89
C LEU A 49 1.44 -19.64 5.29
N ASN A 50 1.38 -19.14 6.53
CA ASN A 50 0.28 -18.34 7.05
C ASN A 50 0.55 -16.82 7.00
N TYR A 51 1.66 -16.40 6.37
CA TYR A 51 2.07 -15.00 6.30
C TYR A 51 1.70 -14.38 4.96
N ASN A 52 1.11 -13.18 5.02
CA ASN A 52 0.87 -12.33 3.84
C ASN A 52 1.73 -11.09 3.96
N PHE A 53 2.55 -10.82 2.96
CA PHE A 53 3.44 -9.67 2.93
C PHE A 53 3.55 -9.07 1.53
N THR A 54 4.07 -7.86 1.45
CA THR A 54 4.26 -7.14 0.19
C THR A 54 5.74 -7.12 -0.14
N ILE A 55 6.13 -7.61 -1.32
CA ILE A 55 7.48 -7.45 -1.85
C ILE A 55 7.58 -6.19 -2.70
N VAL A 56 8.73 -5.53 -2.64
CA VAL A 56 9.03 -4.30 -3.39
C VAL A 56 10.36 -4.45 -4.08
N ASP A 57 10.39 -4.27 -5.42
CA ASP A 57 11.63 -4.21 -6.18
C ASP A 57 12.18 -2.78 -6.19
N THR A 58 13.27 -2.53 -5.48
CA THR A 58 13.94 -1.23 -5.43
C THR A 58 14.85 -0.97 -6.63
N GLY A 59 15.15 -2.00 -7.45
CA GLY A 59 15.92 -1.89 -8.68
C GLY A 59 15.08 -1.37 -9.85
N GLY A 60 15.69 -0.74 -10.86
CA GLY A 60 14.91 -0.31 -12.03
C GLY A 60 15.61 0.61 -13.01
N ILE A 61 16.85 1.01 -12.73
CA ILE A 61 17.69 1.74 -13.70
C ILE A 61 18.98 0.96 -13.84
N GLU A 62 19.32 0.54 -15.05
CA GLU A 62 20.63 -0.03 -15.36
C GLU A 62 21.62 1.11 -15.57
N PRO A 63 22.56 1.32 -14.66
CA PRO A 63 23.57 2.38 -14.80
C PRO A 63 24.71 1.90 -15.72
N GLU A 64 25.18 2.81 -16.55
CA GLU A 64 26.25 2.55 -17.55
C GLU A 64 27.67 2.61 -16.98
N SER A 65 27.88 3.06 -15.72
CA SER A 65 29.21 3.17 -15.11
C SER A 65 29.26 2.66 -13.66
N ASN A 66 30.45 2.21 -13.20
CA ASN A 66 30.65 1.65 -11.87
C ASN A 66 30.35 2.64 -10.72
N ASP A 67 30.64 3.93 -10.89
CA ASP A 67 30.31 4.95 -9.89
C ASP A 67 28.81 5.16 -9.75
N ILE A 68 28.08 5.07 -10.89
CA ILE A 68 26.63 5.16 -10.94
C ILE A 68 26.00 3.90 -10.31
N ILE A 69 26.61 2.72 -10.50
CA ILE A 69 26.14 1.46 -9.87
C ILE A 69 26.14 1.58 -8.35
N LEU A 70 27.25 2.00 -7.75
CA LEU A 70 27.36 2.14 -6.30
C LEU A 70 26.39 3.20 -5.75
N LYS A 71 26.20 4.31 -6.47
CA LYS A 71 25.22 5.35 -6.11
C LYS A 71 23.81 4.79 -6.13
N SER A 72 23.42 4.10 -7.21
CA SER A 72 22.09 3.46 -7.33
C SER A 72 21.84 2.43 -6.24
N MET A 73 22.83 1.60 -5.91
CA MET A 73 22.70 0.62 -4.83
C MET A 73 22.54 1.28 -3.45
N ARG A 74 23.23 2.38 -3.19
CA ARG A 74 23.08 3.14 -1.94
C ARG A 74 21.68 3.73 -1.82
N GLU A 75 21.16 4.32 -2.89
CA GLU A 75 19.79 4.85 -2.93
C GLU A 75 18.75 3.75 -2.70
N GLN A 76 18.91 2.58 -3.32
CA GLN A 76 18.07 1.40 -3.08
C GLN A 76 18.11 0.97 -1.60
N ALA A 77 19.32 0.92 -1.01
CA ALA A 77 19.49 0.53 0.38
C ALA A 77 18.87 1.56 1.34
N GLU A 78 19.03 2.86 1.08
CA GLU A 78 18.42 3.93 1.88
C GLU A 78 16.89 3.81 1.88
N ILE A 79 16.28 3.64 0.71
CA ILE A 79 14.84 3.42 0.58
C ILE A 79 14.38 2.16 1.31
N ALA A 80 15.09 1.04 1.15
CA ALA A 80 14.77 -0.20 1.83
C ALA A 80 14.86 -0.06 3.36
N ILE A 81 15.88 0.62 3.87
CA ILE A 81 16.04 0.89 5.30
C ILE A 81 14.89 1.74 5.84
N GLU A 82 14.43 2.72 5.06
CA GLU A 82 13.33 3.59 5.48
C GLU A 82 11.96 2.90 5.42
N THR A 83 11.72 2.05 4.41
CA THR A 83 10.35 1.60 4.07
C THR A 83 10.08 0.13 4.38
N ALA A 84 11.09 -0.73 4.46
CA ALA A 84 10.90 -2.16 4.61
C ALA A 84 10.98 -2.64 6.06
N ASP A 85 10.28 -3.73 6.35
CA ASP A 85 10.39 -4.49 7.59
C ASP A 85 11.54 -5.49 7.52
N VAL A 86 11.77 -6.09 6.33
CA VAL A 86 12.86 -7.01 6.04
C VAL A 86 13.50 -6.61 4.71
N ILE A 87 14.81 -6.76 4.59
CA ILE A 87 15.56 -6.46 3.37
C ILE A 87 16.15 -7.76 2.81
N LEU A 88 15.81 -8.08 1.55
CA LEU A 88 16.50 -9.11 0.76
C LEU A 88 17.68 -8.46 0.03
N PHE A 89 18.90 -8.75 0.47
CA PHE A 89 20.10 -8.28 -0.20
C PHE A 89 20.58 -9.35 -1.18
N VAL A 90 20.36 -9.11 -2.47
CA VAL A 90 20.60 -10.09 -3.55
C VAL A 90 21.96 -9.88 -4.17
N THR A 91 22.75 -10.95 -4.20
CA THR A 91 24.08 -11.06 -4.83
C THR A 91 24.08 -12.13 -5.92
N ASP A 92 25.16 -12.28 -6.66
CA ASP A 92 25.30 -13.22 -7.78
C ASP A 92 26.52 -14.12 -7.57
N VAL A 93 26.28 -15.44 -7.40
CA VAL A 93 27.37 -16.42 -7.17
C VAL A 93 28.35 -16.47 -8.34
N ARG A 94 27.89 -16.25 -9.57
CA ARG A 94 28.74 -16.34 -10.77
C ARG A 94 29.73 -15.19 -10.91
N GLN A 95 29.37 -14.02 -10.37
CA GLN A 95 30.25 -12.85 -10.36
C GLN A 95 31.12 -12.80 -9.12
N GLY A 96 30.80 -13.58 -8.09
CA GLY A 96 31.48 -13.53 -6.81
C GLY A 96 31.23 -12.25 -6.03
N LEU A 97 31.96 -12.09 -4.94
CA LEU A 97 31.90 -10.92 -4.09
C LEU A 97 32.64 -9.75 -4.71
N VAL A 98 32.00 -8.58 -4.79
CA VAL A 98 32.63 -7.34 -5.30
C VAL A 98 32.58 -6.21 -4.26
N ASP A 99 33.46 -5.23 -4.39
CA ASP A 99 33.58 -4.09 -3.46
C ASP A 99 32.27 -3.34 -3.23
N ALA A 100 31.44 -3.23 -4.28
CA ALA A 100 30.13 -2.58 -4.18
C ALA A 100 29.19 -3.31 -3.23
N ASP A 101 29.20 -4.65 -3.23
CA ASP A 101 28.41 -5.46 -2.30
C ASP A 101 28.85 -5.24 -0.86
N GLY A 102 30.18 -5.18 -0.61
CA GLY A 102 30.75 -4.90 0.72
C GLY A 102 30.33 -3.54 1.27
N LYS A 103 30.39 -2.48 0.45
CA LYS A 103 30.04 -1.12 0.87
C LYS A 103 28.54 -0.99 1.21
N VAL A 104 27.68 -1.65 0.46
CA VAL A 104 26.23 -1.67 0.75
C VAL A 104 25.92 -2.55 1.96
N ALA A 105 26.60 -3.70 2.09
CA ALA A 105 26.47 -4.55 3.28
C ALA A 105 26.81 -3.80 4.57
N ASP A 106 27.87 -2.97 4.56
CA ASP A 106 28.24 -2.12 5.71
C ASP A 106 27.13 -1.14 6.09
N MET A 107 26.49 -0.54 5.11
CA MET A 107 25.38 0.38 5.31
C MET A 107 24.16 -0.34 5.88
N LEU A 108 23.81 -1.50 5.33
CA LEU A 108 22.70 -2.32 5.79
C LEU A 108 22.92 -2.80 7.22
N ARG A 109 24.12 -3.28 7.60
CA ARG A 109 24.45 -3.69 8.97
C ARG A 109 24.23 -2.58 10.00
N ARG A 110 24.60 -1.34 9.64
CA ARG A 110 24.41 -0.19 10.54
C ARG A 110 22.97 0.20 10.74
N SER A 111 22.08 -0.19 9.84
CA SER A 111 20.65 0.16 9.92
C SER A 111 19.89 -0.62 11.01
N LYS A 112 20.45 -1.74 11.50
CA LYS A 112 19.78 -2.69 12.42
C LYS A 112 18.46 -3.27 11.91
N LYS A 113 18.15 -3.12 10.62
CA LYS A 113 17.01 -3.78 9.99
C LYS A 113 17.32 -5.26 9.82
N PRO A 114 16.31 -6.14 9.90
CA PRO A 114 16.46 -7.55 9.50
C PRO A 114 16.87 -7.65 8.04
N ILE A 115 17.92 -8.41 7.76
CA ILE A 115 18.47 -8.60 6.42
C ILE A 115 18.56 -10.10 6.16
N VAL A 116 18.08 -10.52 5.02
CA VAL A 116 18.30 -11.86 4.48
C VAL A 116 19.26 -11.76 3.31
N LEU A 117 20.46 -12.31 3.46
CA LEU A 117 21.47 -12.33 2.40
C LEU A 117 21.12 -13.43 1.40
N VAL A 118 20.84 -13.04 0.17
CA VAL A 118 20.46 -13.94 -0.92
C VAL A 118 21.58 -14.06 -1.94
N VAL A 119 22.05 -15.28 -2.17
CA VAL A 119 23.05 -15.58 -3.21
C VAL A 119 22.32 -16.28 -4.35
N ASN A 120 22.09 -15.52 -5.42
CA ASN A 120 21.30 -15.96 -6.58
C ASN A 120 22.15 -16.60 -7.67
N LYS A 121 21.49 -17.25 -8.62
CA LYS A 121 22.06 -17.99 -9.77
C LYS A 121 22.80 -19.26 -9.38
N VAL A 122 22.46 -19.82 -8.23
CA VAL A 122 22.93 -21.13 -7.76
C VAL A 122 22.08 -22.21 -8.41
N ASP A 123 22.35 -22.52 -9.67
CA ASP A 123 21.55 -23.49 -10.44
C ASP A 123 21.89 -24.94 -10.08
N SER A 124 22.96 -25.18 -9.32
CA SER A 124 23.37 -26.46 -8.76
C SER A 124 24.05 -26.25 -7.41
N PHE A 125 23.48 -26.77 -6.35
CA PHE A 125 24.05 -26.66 -5.01
C PHE A 125 25.42 -27.34 -4.91
N GLU A 126 25.58 -28.54 -5.48
CA GLU A 126 26.86 -29.25 -5.48
C GLU A 126 28.00 -28.43 -6.07
N LYS A 127 27.71 -27.73 -7.16
CA LYS A 127 28.74 -26.97 -7.89
C LYS A 127 29.09 -25.65 -7.23
N PHE A 128 28.12 -24.92 -6.73
CA PHE A 128 28.29 -23.53 -6.30
C PHE A 128 28.37 -23.31 -4.80
N MET A 129 28.11 -24.32 -3.96
CA MET A 129 28.20 -24.16 -2.49
C MET A 129 29.55 -23.66 -2.01
N PRO A 130 30.71 -24.09 -2.56
CA PRO A 130 32.00 -23.51 -2.18
C PRO A 130 32.08 -22.00 -2.41
N ASP A 131 31.51 -21.50 -3.52
CA ASP A 131 31.50 -20.09 -3.87
C ASP A 131 30.49 -19.31 -2.99
N VAL A 132 29.40 -19.96 -2.55
CA VAL A 132 28.42 -19.35 -1.64
C VAL A 132 29.04 -18.98 -0.31
N TYR A 133 29.98 -19.79 0.19
CA TYR A 133 30.66 -19.53 1.46
C TYR A 133 31.47 -18.23 1.47
N GLU A 134 31.91 -17.71 0.33
CA GLU A 134 32.60 -16.43 0.23
C GLU A 134 31.73 -15.28 0.75
N PHE A 135 30.41 -15.37 0.58
CA PHE A 135 29.47 -14.30 0.94
C PHE A 135 29.28 -14.14 2.47
N TYR A 136 29.73 -15.09 3.30
CA TYR A 136 29.85 -14.87 4.75
C TYR A 136 30.73 -13.66 5.11
N ASN A 137 31.67 -13.29 4.24
CA ASN A 137 32.53 -12.13 4.43
C ASN A 137 31.75 -10.78 4.45
N LEU A 138 30.49 -10.77 3.98
CA LEU A 138 29.60 -9.61 4.10
C LEU A 138 29.08 -9.39 5.54
N GLY A 139 29.15 -10.40 6.42
CA GLY A 139 28.72 -10.29 7.82
C GLY A 139 27.24 -9.94 7.99
N LEU A 140 26.38 -10.49 7.11
CA LEU A 140 24.95 -10.28 7.12
C LEU A 140 24.15 -11.53 7.54
N GLY A 141 24.79 -12.49 8.17
CA GLY A 141 24.21 -13.79 8.54
C GLY A 141 24.43 -14.86 7.49
N ASP A 142 23.66 -15.93 7.55
CA ASP A 142 23.81 -17.11 6.68
C ASP A 142 23.32 -16.80 5.26
N PRO A 143 24.19 -16.94 4.23
CA PRO A 143 23.79 -16.77 2.85
C PRO A 143 22.72 -17.79 2.45
N GLN A 144 21.63 -17.31 1.84
CA GLN A 144 20.57 -18.17 1.30
C GLN A 144 20.83 -18.42 -0.18
N PRO A 145 21.31 -19.62 -0.58
CA PRO A 145 21.56 -19.94 -1.97
C PRO A 145 20.26 -20.22 -2.70
N ILE A 146 20.02 -19.49 -3.78
CA ILE A 146 18.83 -19.67 -4.61
C ILE A 146 19.17 -19.66 -6.10
N SER A 147 18.26 -20.20 -6.90
CA SER A 147 18.16 -19.87 -8.31
C SER A 147 16.75 -19.36 -8.60
N ALA A 148 16.61 -18.04 -8.74
CA ALA A 148 15.31 -17.44 -9.02
C ALA A 148 14.71 -17.92 -10.35
N ALA A 149 15.55 -18.15 -11.37
CA ALA A 149 15.12 -18.64 -12.67
C ALA A 149 14.63 -20.08 -12.65
N SER A 150 15.29 -20.94 -11.86
CA SER A 150 14.96 -22.37 -11.74
C SER A 150 14.08 -22.67 -10.51
N GLN A 151 13.70 -21.67 -9.74
CA GLN A 151 12.90 -21.75 -8.52
C GLN A 151 13.51 -22.65 -7.42
N LEU A 152 14.84 -22.79 -7.39
CA LEU A 152 15.55 -23.57 -6.38
C LEU A 152 15.83 -22.71 -5.14
N GLY A 153 15.71 -23.31 -3.94
CA GLY A 153 16.05 -22.70 -2.65
C GLY A 153 15.11 -21.59 -2.20
N LEU A 154 14.03 -21.28 -2.92
CA LEU A 154 13.11 -20.20 -2.58
C LEU A 154 12.35 -20.46 -1.29
N GLY A 155 11.99 -21.71 -1.00
CA GLY A 155 11.29 -22.09 0.22
C GLY A 155 12.11 -21.78 1.47
N ASP A 156 13.36 -22.20 1.51
CA ASP A 156 14.27 -21.96 2.65
C ASP A 156 14.53 -20.46 2.85
N MET A 157 14.71 -19.73 1.74
CA MET A 157 14.84 -18.26 1.79
C MET A 157 13.59 -17.60 2.35
N LEU A 158 12.39 -18.01 1.92
CA LEU A 158 11.13 -17.47 2.42
C LEU A 158 10.88 -17.82 3.88
N ASP A 159 11.27 -19.03 4.33
CA ASP A 159 11.23 -19.43 5.74
C ASP A 159 12.12 -18.50 6.58
N GLU A 160 13.31 -18.12 6.07
CA GLU A 160 14.16 -17.16 6.75
C GLU A 160 13.54 -15.76 6.80
N VAL A 161 12.89 -15.31 5.73
CA VAL A 161 12.18 -14.02 5.69
C VAL A 161 11.09 -13.96 6.77
N VAL A 162 10.22 -14.96 6.84
CA VAL A 162 9.07 -14.93 7.76
C VAL A 162 9.47 -15.02 9.23
N LYS A 163 10.62 -15.59 9.58
CA LYS A 163 11.18 -15.56 10.95
C LYS A 163 11.36 -14.12 11.46
N HIS A 164 11.63 -13.18 10.58
CA HIS A 164 11.84 -11.78 10.92
C HIS A 164 10.57 -10.98 11.08
N PHE A 165 9.39 -11.51 10.75
CA PHE A 165 8.12 -10.78 10.89
C PHE A 165 7.67 -10.65 12.36
N GLY A 166 8.30 -11.38 13.29
CA GLY A 166 7.99 -11.33 14.72
C GLY A 166 6.68 -12.04 15.08
N GLU A 167 6.54 -12.44 16.35
CA GLU A 167 5.29 -13.02 16.88
C GLU A 167 4.09 -12.06 16.78
N ASN A 168 4.35 -10.78 16.72
CA ASN A 168 3.35 -9.72 16.58
C ASN A 168 2.68 -9.68 15.19
N ALA A 169 3.25 -10.30 14.15
CA ALA A 169 2.58 -10.43 12.86
C ALA A 169 1.39 -11.41 12.89
N LEU A 170 1.35 -12.28 13.91
CA LEU A 170 0.26 -13.23 14.16
C LEU A 170 -0.69 -12.76 15.27
N ASN A 171 -0.22 -11.95 16.23
CA ASN A 171 -0.90 -11.57 17.48
C ASN A 171 -0.72 -10.08 17.81
N GLU A 172 -0.76 -9.15 16.85
CA GLU A 172 -0.88 -7.75 17.23
C GLU A 172 -2.19 -7.60 18.01
N GLU A 173 -2.10 -7.26 19.31
CA GLU A 173 -3.15 -6.50 19.96
C GLU A 173 -3.43 -5.34 19.01
N GLU A 174 -4.63 -5.30 18.43
CA GLU A 174 -5.00 -4.30 17.44
C GLU A 174 -4.81 -2.93 18.10
N ASP A 175 -3.75 -2.23 17.69
CA ASP A 175 -3.62 -0.82 18.02
C ASP A 175 -4.82 -0.11 17.38
N GLU A 176 -5.84 0.14 18.20
CA GLU A 176 -7.11 0.73 17.76
C GLU A 176 -6.97 2.18 17.32
N ARG A 177 -5.80 2.81 17.58
CA ARG A 177 -5.54 4.19 17.18
C ARG A 177 -5.62 4.33 15.65
N PRO A 178 -6.39 5.30 15.16
CA PRO A 178 -6.46 5.58 13.72
C PRO A 178 -5.09 5.93 13.15
N ARG A 179 -4.69 5.22 12.09
CA ARG A 179 -3.43 5.43 11.36
C ARG A 179 -3.70 6.13 10.05
N ILE A 180 -3.05 7.27 9.83
CA ILE A 180 -3.29 8.17 8.70
C ILE A 180 -2.01 8.34 7.91
N ALA A 181 -2.07 8.14 6.59
CA ALA A 181 -0.98 8.42 5.67
C ALA A 181 -1.32 9.62 4.77
N ILE A 182 -0.42 10.59 4.68
CA ILE A 182 -0.51 11.69 3.70
C ILE A 182 0.32 11.30 2.49
N ILE A 183 -0.36 10.97 1.39
CA ILE A 183 0.25 10.47 0.15
C ILE A 183 0.08 11.47 -1.00
N GLY A 184 0.85 11.31 -2.06
CA GLY A 184 0.84 12.19 -3.24
C GLY A 184 2.24 12.41 -3.78
N LYS A 185 2.34 13.00 -4.98
CA LYS A 185 3.64 13.28 -5.63
C LYS A 185 4.53 14.25 -4.82
N PRO A 186 5.82 14.35 -5.16
CA PRO A 186 6.69 15.39 -4.60
C PRO A 186 6.10 16.81 -4.81
N HIS A 187 6.39 17.73 -3.88
CA HIS A 187 6.05 19.15 -3.96
C HIS A 187 4.56 19.56 -3.90
N VAL A 188 3.61 18.62 -3.77
CA VAL A 188 2.17 18.94 -3.62
C VAL A 188 1.81 19.57 -2.27
N GLY A 189 2.77 19.64 -1.32
CA GLY A 189 2.54 20.28 -0.02
C GLY A 189 2.25 19.32 1.15
N LYS A 190 2.55 18.00 1.01
CA LYS A 190 2.37 17.01 2.11
C LYS A 190 3.02 17.45 3.41
N SER A 191 4.29 17.87 3.38
CA SER A 191 5.02 18.34 4.57
C SER A 191 4.41 19.59 5.17
N SER A 192 3.90 20.51 4.35
CA SER A 192 3.24 21.73 4.82
C SER A 192 1.92 21.42 5.52
N ILE A 193 1.12 20.49 4.97
CA ILE A 193 -0.10 20.00 5.60
C ILE A 193 0.25 19.36 6.95
N ASN A 194 1.23 18.45 6.97
CA ASN A 194 1.63 17.76 8.18
C ASN A 194 2.10 18.74 9.27
N ASN A 195 2.96 19.69 8.92
CA ASN A 195 3.45 20.71 9.87
C ASN A 195 2.32 21.58 10.43
N LYS A 196 1.35 21.96 9.60
CA LYS A 196 0.18 22.73 10.06
C LYS A 196 -0.72 21.91 10.98
N LEU A 197 -0.99 20.64 10.63
CA LEU A 197 -1.78 19.74 11.47
C LEU A 197 -1.11 19.47 12.83
N LEU A 198 0.22 19.34 12.85
CA LEU A 198 1.01 19.16 14.07
C LEU A 198 1.16 20.46 14.90
N GLY A 199 1.01 21.62 14.28
CA GLY A 199 1.17 22.94 14.91
C GLY A 199 -0.13 23.58 15.36
N GLU A 200 -1.29 22.93 15.26
CA GLU A 200 -2.55 23.45 15.78
C GLU A 200 -2.56 23.47 17.32
N ASP A 201 -3.07 24.54 17.94
CA ASP A 201 -3.11 24.75 19.40
C ASP A 201 -3.87 23.66 20.20
N ARG A 202 -4.63 22.84 19.51
CA ARG A 202 -5.42 21.74 20.10
C ARG A 202 -4.78 20.35 19.93
N VAL A 203 -3.57 20.29 19.41
CA VAL A 203 -2.85 19.05 19.10
C VAL A 203 -1.68 18.89 20.07
N ILE A 204 -1.68 17.83 20.86
CA ILE A 204 -0.54 17.44 21.71
C ILE A 204 0.24 16.38 20.96
N VAL A 205 1.47 16.70 20.56
CA VAL A 205 2.41 15.74 19.99
C VAL A 205 3.02 14.91 21.11
N SER A 206 2.80 13.63 21.15
CA SER A 206 3.43 12.73 22.11
C SER A 206 4.56 11.96 21.43
N ASN A 207 5.77 12.11 21.96
CA ASN A 207 6.94 11.31 21.59
C ASN A 207 6.99 10.06 22.48
N ILE A 208 5.98 9.20 22.41
CA ILE A 208 6.06 7.91 23.09
C ILE A 208 6.92 7.00 22.22
N ALA A 209 8.18 6.84 22.62
CA ALA A 209 9.08 5.84 22.08
C ALA A 209 8.58 4.45 22.51
N GLY A 210 7.86 3.79 21.62
CA GLY A 210 7.43 2.41 21.82
C GLY A 210 7.58 1.64 20.54
N THR A 211 8.55 0.76 20.49
CA THR A 211 8.96 -0.13 19.40
C THR A 211 9.83 0.51 18.31
N THR A 212 10.84 -0.23 17.86
CA THR A 212 11.85 0.18 16.87
C THR A 212 11.29 0.50 15.46
N ARG A 213 9.98 0.26 15.22
CA ARG A 213 9.26 0.60 13.99
C ARG A 213 8.71 2.04 13.96
N ASP A 214 8.52 2.68 15.14
CA ASP A 214 7.74 3.93 15.28
C ASP A 214 8.58 5.22 15.24
N ALA A 215 9.89 5.14 15.00
CA ALA A 215 10.76 6.33 14.98
C ALA A 215 10.44 7.34 13.85
N ILE A 216 9.59 6.95 12.91
CA ILE A 216 9.23 7.70 11.70
C ILE A 216 7.80 8.25 11.79
N ASP A 217 6.97 7.71 12.67
CA ASP A 217 5.56 8.09 12.85
C ASP A 217 5.39 9.15 13.93
N THR A 218 4.32 9.92 13.87
CA THR A 218 4.00 10.92 14.87
C THR A 218 2.62 10.66 15.44
N THR A 219 2.54 10.46 16.77
CA THR A 219 1.27 10.38 17.47
C THR A 219 0.80 11.77 17.85
N ILE A 220 -0.45 12.09 17.57
CA ILE A 220 -1.10 13.32 17.96
C ILE A 220 -2.40 13.04 18.71
N LYS A 221 -2.70 13.87 19.69
CA LYS A 221 -3.96 13.82 20.46
C LYS A 221 -4.80 15.05 20.14
N ARG A 222 -6.03 14.82 19.68
CA ARG A 222 -7.00 15.89 19.40
C ARG A 222 -8.39 15.47 19.89
N ASN A 223 -9.03 16.35 20.66
CA ASN A 223 -10.38 16.11 21.21
C ASN A 223 -10.53 14.77 21.98
N GLY A 224 -9.46 14.30 22.64
CA GLY A 224 -9.47 13.03 23.38
C GLY A 224 -9.11 11.79 22.54
N THR A 225 -9.07 11.89 21.21
CA THR A 225 -8.67 10.80 20.30
C THR A 225 -7.18 10.91 19.95
N GLU A 226 -6.49 9.79 19.96
CA GLU A 226 -5.10 9.67 19.52
C GLU A 226 -5.05 9.16 18.08
N TYR A 227 -4.27 9.85 17.24
CA TYR A 227 -4.04 9.49 15.82
C TYR A 227 -2.56 9.21 15.61
N VAL A 228 -2.25 8.27 14.74
CA VAL A 228 -0.88 7.99 14.31
C VAL A 228 -0.70 8.43 12.86
N PHE A 229 0.11 9.46 12.63
CA PHE A 229 0.47 9.91 11.29
C PHE A 229 1.72 9.16 10.83
N ILE A 230 1.58 8.42 9.74
CA ILE A 230 2.58 7.51 9.19
C ILE A 230 3.63 8.30 8.38
N ASP A 231 4.91 7.92 8.51
CA ASP A 231 6.05 8.43 7.73
C ASP A 231 6.25 9.95 7.77
N THR A 232 6.03 10.57 8.93
CA THR A 232 6.22 12.02 9.09
C THR A 232 7.69 12.45 9.04
N ALA A 233 8.64 11.59 9.40
CA ALA A 233 10.07 11.88 9.36
C ALA A 233 10.63 11.90 7.93
N GLY A 234 10.13 11.05 7.04
CA GLY A 234 10.43 11.11 5.60
C GLY A 234 10.03 12.45 4.99
N LEU A 235 8.92 13.04 5.48
CA LEU A 235 8.47 14.38 5.08
C LEU A 235 9.33 15.52 5.64
N ARG A 236 10.04 15.31 6.77
CA ARG A 236 10.91 16.33 7.42
C ARG A 236 12.33 16.37 6.85
N ARG A 237 12.86 15.25 6.32
CA ARG A 237 14.24 15.16 5.76
C ARG A 237 14.35 15.74 4.35
N LYS A 238 13.96 16.98 4.15
CA LYS A 238 13.79 17.66 2.85
C LYS A 238 15.05 17.97 2.04
N ASN A 239 16.28 17.68 2.47
CA ASN A 239 17.40 18.45 1.92
C ASN A 239 18.54 17.68 1.24
N LYS A 240 18.46 16.39 0.90
CA LYS A 240 19.63 15.72 0.32
C LYS A 240 19.45 14.85 -0.92
N ILE A 241 18.24 14.60 -1.39
CA ILE A 241 18.04 13.82 -2.63
C ILE A 241 17.38 14.74 -3.65
N LYS A 242 18.19 15.34 -4.51
CA LYS A 242 17.74 16.00 -5.74
C LYS A 242 17.26 14.90 -6.68
N GLU A 243 16.06 15.10 -7.25
CA GLU A 243 15.41 14.19 -8.19
C GLU A 243 15.07 12.82 -7.58
N GLU A 244 14.05 12.79 -6.72
CA GLU A 244 13.40 11.52 -6.35
C GLU A 244 12.83 10.89 -7.62
N ILE A 245 13.44 9.81 -8.05
CA ILE A 245 12.95 8.96 -9.11
C ILE A 245 11.50 8.61 -8.74
N GLU A 246 10.55 8.75 -9.67
CA GLU A 246 9.12 8.47 -9.50
C GLU A 246 8.87 7.13 -8.77
N ARG A 247 9.71 6.15 -9.05
CA ARG A 247 9.71 4.82 -8.45
C ARG A 247 9.88 4.85 -6.92
N TYR A 248 10.76 5.66 -6.38
CA TYR A 248 10.98 5.76 -4.93
C TYR A 248 9.80 6.41 -4.21
N SER A 249 9.16 7.37 -4.87
CA SER A 249 7.91 7.97 -4.38
C SER A 249 6.79 6.90 -4.29
N ILE A 250 6.70 6.00 -5.26
CA ILE A 250 5.73 4.89 -5.25
C ILE A 250 6.05 3.90 -4.12
N ILE A 251 7.32 3.51 -3.93
CA ILE A 251 7.72 2.57 -2.86
C ILE A 251 7.35 3.12 -1.47
N ARG A 252 7.66 4.40 -1.21
CA ARG A 252 7.26 5.06 0.04
C ARG A 252 5.75 5.10 0.20
N THR A 253 5.02 5.37 -0.88
CA THR A 253 3.56 5.36 -0.87
C THR A 253 3.02 3.98 -0.51
N VAL A 254 3.55 2.90 -1.11
CA VAL A 254 3.16 1.53 -0.79
C VAL A 254 3.38 1.24 0.69
N SER A 255 4.57 1.54 1.22
CA SER A 255 4.88 1.31 2.64
C SER A 255 3.94 2.10 3.57
N ALA A 256 3.68 3.37 3.28
CA ALA A 256 2.77 4.19 4.09
C ALA A 256 1.32 3.68 4.02
N VAL A 257 0.87 3.29 2.82
CA VAL A 257 -0.48 2.76 2.59
C VAL A 257 -0.68 1.43 3.30
N GLU A 258 0.30 0.51 3.28
CA GLU A 258 0.18 -0.76 4.01
C GLU A 258 -0.09 -0.54 5.50
N ARG A 259 0.52 0.48 6.09
CA ARG A 259 0.47 0.76 7.53
C ARG A 259 -0.70 1.64 7.96
N CYS A 260 -1.40 2.33 7.04
CA CYS A 260 -2.50 3.24 7.39
C CYS A 260 -3.88 2.57 7.35
N ASN A 261 -4.87 3.21 7.97
CA ASN A 261 -6.29 2.93 7.82
C ASN A 261 -6.93 3.89 6.80
N VAL A 262 -6.51 5.15 6.84
CA VAL A 262 -7.00 6.22 5.95
C VAL A 262 -5.83 6.87 5.24
N ALA A 263 -5.93 6.99 3.93
CA ALA A 263 -4.99 7.70 3.09
C ALA A 263 -5.59 9.05 2.64
N VAL A 264 -4.80 10.11 2.82
CA VAL A 264 -5.12 11.46 2.32
C VAL A 264 -4.27 11.70 1.09
N LEU A 265 -4.87 11.60 -0.09
CA LEU A 265 -4.21 11.92 -1.36
C LEU A 265 -4.17 13.44 -1.55
N VAL A 266 -2.97 14.00 -1.62
CA VAL A 266 -2.76 15.43 -1.84
C VAL A 266 -2.49 15.71 -3.31
N ILE A 267 -3.33 16.55 -3.92
CA ILE A 267 -3.22 17.02 -5.31
C ILE A 267 -2.88 18.50 -5.31
N ASP A 268 -2.01 18.94 -6.23
CA ASP A 268 -1.67 20.34 -6.42
C ASP A 268 -2.72 21.02 -7.33
N ALA A 269 -3.44 22.02 -6.80
CA ALA A 269 -4.46 22.73 -7.56
C ALA A 269 -3.89 23.48 -8.77
N THR A 270 -2.61 23.87 -8.75
CA THR A 270 -1.97 24.61 -9.85
C THR A 270 -1.66 23.73 -11.05
N GLU A 271 -1.45 22.42 -10.82
CA GLU A 271 -1.17 21.44 -11.88
C GLU A 271 -2.42 20.66 -12.29
N GLY A 272 -3.41 20.56 -11.41
CA GLY A 272 -4.54 19.66 -11.57
C GLY A 272 -4.19 18.19 -11.29
N ILE A 273 -5.15 17.31 -11.52
CA ILE A 273 -4.93 15.88 -11.33
C ILE A 273 -4.12 15.29 -12.48
N THR A 274 -3.08 14.53 -12.16
CA THR A 274 -2.15 13.90 -13.11
C THR A 274 -2.24 12.38 -13.08
N ASP A 275 -1.64 11.70 -14.07
CA ASP A 275 -1.59 10.24 -14.12
C ASP A 275 -0.79 9.64 -12.94
N GLN A 276 0.18 10.38 -12.41
CA GLN A 276 0.90 9.96 -11.21
C GLN A 276 0.00 9.98 -9.97
N ASP A 277 -0.89 10.98 -9.86
CA ASP A 277 -1.86 11.03 -8.77
C ASP A 277 -2.85 9.87 -8.85
N THR A 278 -3.29 9.49 -10.06
CA THR A 278 -4.17 8.33 -10.27
C THR A 278 -3.49 7.00 -9.92
N LYS A 279 -2.19 6.83 -10.23
CA LYS A 279 -1.42 5.66 -9.81
C LYS A 279 -1.32 5.55 -8.28
N ILE A 280 -1.00 6.66 -7.61
CA ILE A 280 -0.92 6.74 -6.14
C ILE A 280 -2.27 6.44 -5.49
N ALA A 281 -3.35 6.99 -6.04
CA ALA A 281 -4.72 6.71 -5.59
C ALA A 281 -5.08 5.22 -5.76
N GLY A 282 -4.70 4.61 -6.89
CA GLY A 282 -4.92 3.21 -7.18
C GLY A 282 -4.31 2.28 -6.14
N ILE A 283 -3.09 2.57 -5.66
CA ILE A 283 -2.44 1.79 -4.59
C ILE A 283 -3.30 1.74 -3.33
N ALA A 284 -3.81 2.89 -2.87
CA ALA A 284 -4.62 2.95 -1.66
C ALA A 284 -6.00 2.28 -1.86
N HIS A 285 -6.59 2.41 -3.04
CA HIS A 285 -7.84 1.75 -3.40
C HIS A 285 -7.72 0.23 -3.39
N GLU A 286 -6.70 -0.33 -4.05
CA GLU A 286 -6.43 -1.78 -4.08
C GLU A 286 -6.22 -2.36 -2.69
N ARG A 287 -5.60 -1.59 -1.79
CA ARG A 287 -5.38 -1.98 -0.38
C ARG A 287 -6.61 -1.79 0.50
N GLY A 288 -7.72 -1.33 -0.06
CA GLY A 288 -8.98 -1.17 0.66
C GLY A 288 -8.94 -0.11 1.76
N LYS A 289 -8.11 0.95 1.58
CA LYS A 289 -7.98 2.01 2.58
C LYS A 289 -9.10 3.03 2.47
N GLY A 290 -9.46 3.66 3.60
CA GLY A 290 -10.29 4.88 3.58
C GLY A 290 -9.58 5.97 2.79
N MET A 291 -10.32 6.76 1.99
CA MET A 291 -9.73 7.71 1.03
C MET A 291 -10.34 9.10 1.16
N ILE A 292 -9.43 10.07 1.27
CA ILE A 292 -9.74 11.50 1.19
C ILE A 292 -8.85 12.10 0.10
N ILE A 293 -9.43 12.89 -0.79
CA ILE A 293 -8.72 13.65 -1.83
C ILE A 293 -8.64 15.09 -1.38
N ALA A 294 -7.45 15.57 -1.08
CA ALA A 294 -7.19 16.93 -0.63
C ALA A 294 -6.53 17.73 -1.77
N VAL A 295 -7.30 18.58 -2.42
CA VAL A 295 -6.78 19.52 -3.43
C VAL A 295 -6.17 20.70 -2.70
N ASN A 296 -4.84 20.71 -2.61
CA ASN A 296 -4.05 21.71 -1.90
C ASN A 296 -3.61 22.86 -2.81
N LYS A 297 -3.07 23.90 -2.21
CA LYS A 297 -2.71 25.18 -2.87
C LYS A 297 -3.92 25.86 -3.52
N TRP A 298 -5.08 25.67 -2.91
CA TRP A 298 -6.33 26.26 -3.41
C TRP A 298 -6.32 27.79 -3.38
N ASP A 299 -5.46 28.40 -2.58
CA ASP A 299 -5.18 29.83 -2.52
C ASP A 299 -4.43 30.36 -3.75
N ALA A 300 -3.63 29.54 -4.41
CA ALA A 300 -2.72 29.94 -5.49
C ALA A 300 -3.36 29.99 -6.88
N ILE A 301 -4.62 29.54 -7.02
CA ILE A 301 -5.32 29.54 -8.30
C ILE A 301 -6.33 30.67 -8.41
N GLU A 302 -6.53 31.20 -9.62
CA GLU A 302 -7.63 32.12 -9.92
C GLU A 302 -8.96 31.37 -9.90
N LYS A 303 -9.96 31.95 -9.22
CA LYS A 303 -11.26 31.32 -8.99
C LYS A 303 -12.39 32.12 -9.59
N ASN A 304 -13.28 31.38 -10.21
CA ASN A 304 -14.60 31.87 -10.60
C ASN A 304 -15.69 30.91 -10.10
N ASP A 305 -16.94 31.24 -10.31
CA ASP A 305 -18.07 30.40 -9.79
C ASP A 305 -18.10 28.98 -10.31
N LYS A 306 -17.39 28.68 -11.40
CA LYS A 306 -17.33 27.35 -12.03
C LYS A 306 -16.04 26.55 -11.70
N THR A 307 -15.00 27.22 -11.15
CA THR A 307 -13.67 26.62 -10.95
C THR A 307 -13.73 25.36 -10.08
N MET A 308 -14.41 25.42 -8.95
CA MET A 308 -14.53 24.28 -8.04
C MET A 308 -15.31 23.12 -8.67
N LYS A 309 -16.39 23.43 -9.39
CA LYS A 309 -17.20 22.42 -10.07
C LYS A 309 -16.39 21.70 -11.14
N LYS A 310 -15.71 22.45 -12.01
CA LYS A 310 -14.86 21.89 -13.06
C LYS A 310 -13.75 21.00 -12.48
N PHE A 311 -13.07 21.48 -11.44
CA PHE A 311 -12.02 20.68 -10.79
C PHE A 311 -12.58 19.38 -10.17
N THR A 312 -13.77 19.45 -9.59
CA THR A 312 -14.48 18.27 -9.06
C THR A 312 -14.79 17.27 -10.17
N GLU A 313 -15.29 17.74 -11.32
CA GLU A 313 -15.60 16.92 -12.49
C GLU A 313 -14.33 16.23 -13.02
N ASP A 314 -13.23 16.97 -13.21
CA ASP A 314 -11.94 16.45 -13.67
C ASP A 314 -11.39 15.36 -12.72
N VAL A 315 -11.45 15.59 -11.40
CA VAL A 315 -11.01 14.61 -10.40
C VAL A 315 -11.91 13.36 -10.41
N ARG A 316 -13.23 13.53 -10.49
CA ARG A 316 -14.17 12.42 -10.52
C ARG A 316 -14.08 11.58 -11.80
N GLU A 317 -13.80 12.20 -12.93
CA GLU A 317 -13.55 11.50 -14.18
C GLU A 317 -12.30 10.63 -14.11
N LYS A 318 -11.16 11.21 -13.71
CA LYS A 318 -9.89 10.48 -13.59
C LYS A 318 -9.87 9.41 -12.49
N LEU A 319 -10.60 9.63 -11.40
CA LEU A 319 -10.75 8.69 -10.28
C LEU A 319 -12.14 8.03 -10.26
N SER A 320 -12.68 7.71 -11.43
CA SER A 320 -14.03 7.11 -11.57
C SER A 320 -14.19 5.76 -10.86
N TYR A 321 -13.09 5.05 -10.59
CA TYR A 321 -13.06 3.79 -9.86
C TYR A 321 -13.20 3.96 -8.33
N MET A 322 -13.08 5.18 -7.80
CA MET A 322 -13.26 5.46 -6.37
C MET A 322 -14.25 6.62 -6.11
N PRO A 323 -15.52 6.49 -6.54
CA PRO A 323 -16.53 7.53 -6.36
C PRO A 323 -16.85 7.82 -4.89
N TYR A 324 -16.51 6.90 -3.99
CA TYR A 324 -16.71 7.00 -2.54
C TYR A 324 -15.74 7.97 -1.85
N ALA A 325 -14.59 8.29 -2.47
CA ALA A 325 -13.57 9.13 -1.86
C ALA A 325 -14.09 10.55 -1.62
N GLU A 326 -13.87 11.09 -0.41
CA GLU A 326 -14.25 12.45 -0.07
C GLU A 326 -13.29 13.47 -0.69
N LEU A 327 -13.82 14.54 -1.24
CA LEU A 327 -13.05 15.60 -1.93
C LEU A 327 -13.09 16.89 -1.12
N LEU A 328 -11.91 17.41 -0.80
CA LEU A 328 -11.72 18.67 -0.09
C LEU A 328 -10.79 19.61 -0.86
N PHE A 329 -11.09 20.90 -0.80
CA PHE A 329 -10.23 21.96 -1.33
C PHE A 329 -9.62 22.73 -0.16
N ILE A 330 -8.29 22.66 -0.01
CA ILE A 330 -7.56 23.18 1.16
C ILE A 330 -6.40 24.08 0.75
N SER A 331 -5.90 24.84 1.69
CA SER A 331 -4.61 25.52 1.57
C SER A 331 -3.77 25.26 2.82
N ALA A 332 -2.67 24.55 2.65
CA ALA A 332 -1.69 24.39 3.73
C ALA A 332 -0.96 25.68 4.07
N GLU A 333 -0.83 26.61 3.12
CA GLU A 333 -0.19 27.92 3.31
C GLU A 333 -1.02 28.78 4.25
N THR A 334 -2.28 28.98 3.91
CA THR A 334 -3.18 29.87 4.66
C THR A 334 -3.88 29.19 5.84
N GLY A 335 -3.86 27.86 5.90
CA GLY A 335 -4.64 27.08 6.88
C GLY A 335 -6.12 26.89 6.49
N GLN A 336 -6.52 27.34 5.31
CA GLN A 336 -7.91 27.29 4.88
C GLN A 336 -8.42 25.85 4.81
N ARG A 337 -9.53 25.55 5.52
CA ARG A 337 -10.24 24.28 5.58
C ARG A 337 -9.41 23.08 6.12
N LEU A 338 -8.29 23.31 6.78
CA LEU A 338 -7.56 22.25 7.49
C LEU A 338 -8.36 21.64 8.65
N PRO A 339 -9.11 22.43 9.48
CA PRO A 339 -10.00 21.82 10.48
C PRO A 339 -11.01 20.86 9.87
N LYS A 340 -11.52 21.17 8.66
CA LYS A 340 -12.45 20.31 7.91
C LYS A 340 -11.80 18.99 7.49
N LEU A 341 -10.49 18.99 7.22
CA LEU A 341 -9.76 17.76 6.91
C LEU A 341 -9.79 16.79 8.09
N PHE A 342 -9.58 17.23 9.34
CA PHE A 342 -9.71 16.37 10.50
C PHE A 342 -11.13 15.83 10.69
N GLU A 343 -12.15 16.66 10.56
CA GLU A 343 -13.55 16.21 10.65
C GLU A 343 -13.85 15.13 9.59
N THR A 344 -13.28 15.30 8.38
CA THR A 344 -13.44 14.32 7.31
C THR A 344 -12.67 13.03 7.61
N ILE A 345 -11.48 13.13 8.19
CA ILE A 345 -10.71 11.95 8.67
C ILE A 345 -11.54 11.18 9.68
N ASP A 346 -12.11 11.83 10.69
CA ASP A 346 -12.93 11.19 11.72
C ASP A 346 -14.12 10.46 11.10
N MET A 347 -14.86 11.13 10.21
CA MET A 347 -16.00 10.53 9.50
C MET A 347 -15.58 9.31 8.68
N VAL A 348 -14.44 9.37 7.98
CA VAL A 348 -13.96 8.22 7.18
C VAL A 348 -13.53 7.06 8.07
N ILE A 349 -12.90 7.32 9.21
CA ILE A 349 -12.53 6.31 10.19
C ILE A 349 -13.76 5.61 10.75
N GLU A 350 -14.79 6.37 11.14
CA GLU A 350 -16.07 5.84 11.60
C GLU A 350 -16.72 4.95 10.55
N ASN A 351 -16.84 5.43 9.32
CA ASN A 351 -17.40 4.66 8.21
C ASN A 351 -16.57 3.40 7.88
N HIS A 352 -15.24 3.51 7.96
CA HIS A 352 -14.32 2.40 7.68
C HIS A 352 -14.42 1.29 8.73
N SER A 353 -14.84 1.63 9.93
CA SER A 353 -15.06 0.73 11.07
C SER A 353 -16.52 0.36 11.29
N LEU A 354 -17.44 0.91 10.49
CA LEU A 354 -18.86 0.72 10.66
C LEU A 354 -19.27 -0.74 10.47
N ARG A 355 -19.98 -1.28 11.44
CA ARG A 355 -20.57 -2.62 11.39
C ARG A 355 -22.08 -2.54 11.32
N VAL A 356 -22.63 -3.19 10.32
CA VAL A 356 -24.08 -3.24 10.07
C VAL A 356 -24.64 -4.60 10.50
N ALA A 357 -25.79 -4.59 11.15
CA ALA A 357 -26.47 -5.81 11.56
C ALA A 357 -26.93 -6.62 10.34
N THR A 358 -26.72 -7.94 10.38
CA THR A 358 -27.07 -8.86 9.29
C THR A 358 -28.55 -8.81 8.90
N GLY A 359 -29.47 -8.64 9.87
CA GLY A 359 -30.88 -8.51 9.60
C GLY A 359 -31.22 -7.34 8.69
N VAL A 360 -30.67 -6.15 9.03
CA VAL A 360 -30.90 -4.92 8.25
C VAL A 360 -30.28 -5.02 6.84
N LEU A 361 -29.09 -5.64 6.73
CA LEU A 361 -28.48 -5.90 5.42
C LEU A 361 -29.37 -6.78 4.53
N ASN A 362 -30.00 -7.81 5.09
CA ASN A 362 -30.87 -8.70 4.33
C ASN A 362 -32.20 -8.03 3.94
N GLU A 363 -32.74 -7.13 4.76
CA GLU A 363 -33.92 -6.32 4.40
C GLU A 363 -33.60 -5.42 3.19
N ILE A 364 -32.45 -4.72 3.21
CA ILE A 364 -32.02 -3.86 2.09
C ILE A 364 -31.75 -4.70 0.84
N MET A 365 -31.10 -5.86 0.97
CA MET A 365 -30.89 -6.75 -0.16
C MET A 365 -32.21 -7.26 -0.75
N ALA A 366 -33.17 -7.64 0.07
CA ALA A 366 -34.48 -8.09 -0.39
C ALA A 366 -35.22 -6.96 -1.13
N GLU A 367 -35.20 -5.75 -0.61
CA GLU A 367 -35.75 -4.57 -1.28
C GLU A 367 -35.06 -4.30 -2.62
N ALA A 368 -33.73 -4.33 -2.65
CA ALA A 368 -32.94 -4.13 -3.86
C ALA A 368 -33.28 -5.16 -4.94
N VAL A 369 -33.41 -6.45 -4.56
CA VAL A 369 -33.79 -7.54 -5.46
C VAL A 369 -35.25 -7.35 -5.98
N ALA A 370 -36.14 -6.85 -5.16
CA ALA A 370 -37.51 -6.57 -5.57
C ALA A 370 -37.61 -5.40 -6.58
N LEU A 371 -36.79 -4.35 -6.38
CA LEU A 371 -36.74 -3.17 -7.26
C LEU A 371 -36.07 -3.46 -8.60
N ASN A 372 -35.00 -4.23 -8.61
CA ASN A 372 -34.29 -4.61 -9.82
C ASN A 372 -33.91 -6.09 -9.78
N GLN A 373 -34.65 -6.88 -10.53
CA GLN A 373 -34.50 -8.32 -10.51
C GLN A 373 -33.13 -8.77 -10.98
N PRO A 374 -32.52 -9.79 -10.31
CA PRO A 374 -31.24 -10.32 -10.67
C PRO A 374 -31.17 -10.83 -12.12
N PRO A 375 -30.00 -10.75 -12.77
CA PRO A 375 -29.80 -11.20 -14.14
C PRO A 375 -30.04 -12.70 -14.30
N SER A 376 -30.37 -13.10 -15.51
CA SER A 376 -30.47 -14.50 -15.93
C SER A 376 -29.58 -14.76 -17.13
N ASP A 377 -28.92 -15.90 -17.17
CA ASP A 377 -28.15 -16.38 -18.32
C ASP A 377 -28.51 -17.84 -18.62
N LYS A 378 -28.71 -18.16 -19.92
CA LYS A 378 -29.01 -19.52 -20.40
C LYS A 378 -30.12 -20.23 -19.63
N GLY A 379 -31.19 -19.50 -19.23
CA GLY A 379 -32.31 -20.04 -18.50
C GLY A 379 -32.11 -20.21 -17.00
N LYS A 380 -30.91 -19.94 -16.48
CA LYS A 380 -30.63 -19.88 -15.05
C LYS A 380 -30.73 -18.45 -14.56
N ARG A 381 -31.48 -18.24 -13.46
CA ARG A 381 -31.62 -16.95 -12.82
C ARG A 381 -30.73 -16.88 -11.59
N LEU A 382 -30.03 -15.75 -11.41
CA LEU A 382 -29.28 -15.46 -10.18
C LEU A 382 -30.26 -15.37 -9.00
N ARG A 383 -29.94 -16.08 -7.92
CA ARG A 383 -30.66 -15.99 -6.64
C ARG A 383 -29.66 -15.56 -5.56
N LEU A 384 -29.98 -14.48 -4.88
CA LEU A 384 -29.24 -14.04 -3.70
C LEU A 384 -29.96 -14.62 -2.47
N TYR A 385 -29.28 -15.43 -1.69
CA TYR A 385 -29.86 -16.09 -0.53
C TYR A 385 -29.75 -15.22 0.72
N TYR A 386 -28.54 -14.67 0.94
CA TYR A 386 -28.33 -13.87 2.12
C TYR A 386 -27.00 -13.10 2.03
N ILE A 387 -26.89 -11.98 2.78
CA ILE A 387 -25.71 -11.15 2.88
C ILE A 387 -25.32 -10.96 4.35
N THR A 388 -24.02 -10.96 4.64
CA THR A 388 -23.49 -10.65 5.96
C THR A 388 -22.20 -9.84 5.86
N GLN A 389 -21.92 -9.00 6.84
CA GLN A 389 -20.65 -8.30 6.98
C GLN A 389 -19.70 -9.15 7.81
N VAL A 390 -18.56 -9.55 7.23
CA VAL A 390 -17.59 -10.45 7.87
C VAL A 390 -16.42 -9.69 8.49
N SER A 391 -16.11 -8.48 7.99
CA SER A 391 -15.04 -7.65 8.56
C SER A 391 -15.29 -6.16 8.36
N VAL A 392 -14.48 -5.37 9.04
CA VAL A 392 -14.32 -3.91 8.89
C VAL A 392 -12.88 -3.60 8.49
N LYS A 393 -12.62 -2.36 8.10
CA LYS A 393 -11.27 -1.85 7.73
C LYS A 393 -10.60 -2.64 6.59
N PRO A 394 -11.19 -2.80 5.39
CA PRO A 394 -12.46 -2.20 4.92
C PRO A 394 -13.70 -3.02 5.27
N PRO A 395 -14.89 -2.39 5.25
CA PRO A 395 -16.15 -3.11 5.34
C PRO A 395 -16.25 -4.16 4.25
N THR A 396 -16.34 -5.43 4.65
CA THR A 396 -16.33 -6.59 3.74
C THR A 396 -17.61 -7.40 3.93
N PHE A 397 -18.32 -7.63 2.83
CA PHE A 397 -19.58 -8.34 2.79
C PHE A 397 -19.43 -9.65 2.03
N VAL A 398 -20.07 -10.69 2.53
CA VAL A 398 -20.22 -11.96 1.82
C VAL A 398 -21.65 -12.07 1.36
N ILE A 399 -21.86 -12.27 0.06
CA ILE A 399 -23.15 -12.54 -0.55
C ILE A 399 -23.20 -14.02 -0.96
N PHE A 400 -24.18 -14.74 -0.45
CA PHE A 400 -24.40 -16.13 -0.83
C PHE A 400 -25.40 -16.21 -1.97
N VAL A 401 -25.02 -16.88 -3.04
CA VAL A 401 -25.77 -17.01 -4.29
C VAL A 401 -25.86 -18.47 -4.72
N ASN A 402 -26.78 -18.77 -5.66
CA ASN A 402 -26.88 -20.09 -6.27
C ASN A 402 -25.78 -20.40 -7.28
N ASP A 403 -25.24 -19.37 -7.95
CA ASP A 403 -24.20 -19.50 -8.97
C ASP A 403 -23.41 -18.18 -9.02
N LYS A 404 -22.11 -18.23 -8.72
CA LYS A 404 -21.25 -17.02 -8.67
C LYS A 404 -21.02 -16.41 -10.04
N GLU A 405 -21.07 -17.22 -11.12
CA GLU A 405 -20.83 -16.74 -12.49
C GLU A 405 -21.98 -15.87 -12.99
N LEU A 406 -23.17 -16.01 -12.42
CA LEU A 406 -24.32 -15.16 -12.71
C LEU A 406 -24.24 -13.79 -12.00
N MET A 407 -23.37 -13.66 -10.97
CA MET A 407 -23.19 -12.40 -10.24
C MET A 407 -22.25 -11.47 -11.01
N HIS A 408 -22.76 -10.83 -12.05
CA HIS A 408 -22.01 -9.88 -12.84
C HIS A 408 -21.60 -8.62 -12.03
N PHE A 409 -20.50 -8.01 -12.39
CA PHE A 409 -19.98 -6.80 -11.76
C PHE A 409 -21.03 -5.68 -11.65
N SER A 410 -21.83 -5.48 -12.69
CA SER A 410 -22.89 -4.46 -12.70
C SER A 410 -23.95 -4.67 -11.60
N TYR A 411 -24.30 -5.93 -11.30
CA TYR A 411 -25.26 -6.22 -10.25
C TYR A 411 -24.65 -6.10 -8.86
N THR A 412 -23.41 -6.51 -8.69
CA THR A 412 -22.64 -6.26 -7.47
C THR A 412 -22.57 -4.76 -7.16
N ARG A 413 -22.29 -3.94 -8.18
CA ARG A 413 -22.26 -2.48 -8.04
C ARG A 413 -23.64 -1.89 -7.70
N TYR A 414 -24.71 -2.46 -8.25
CA TYR A 414 -26.07 -2.07 -7.88
C TYR A 414 -26.35 -2.33 -6.39
N ILE A 415 -26.00 -3.52 -5.88
CA ILE A 415 -26.15 -3.86 -4.45
C ILE A 415 -25.27 -2.94 -3.58
N GLU A 416 -24.03 -2.68 -3.99
CA GLU A 416 -23.15 -1.72 -3.32
C GLU A 416 -23.83 -0.34 -3.20
N ASN A 417 -24.38 0.18 -4.29
CA ASN A 417 -25.05 1.47 -4.28
C ASN A 417 -26.23 1.50 -3.29
N LYS A 418 -27.02 0.43 -3.21
CA LYS A 418 -28.12 0.32 -2.25
C LYS A 418 -27.63 0.31 -0.81
N ILE A 419 -26.55 -0.38 -0.52
CA ILE A 419 -25.93 -0.37 0.81
C ILE A 419 -25.40 1.04 1.14
N ARG A 420 -24.78 1.74 0.18
CA ARG A 420 -24.31 3.12 0.36
C ARG A 420 -25.44 4.11 0.54
N GLU A 421 -26.54 3.96 -0.18
CA GLU A 421 -27.75 4.78 0.00
C GLU A 421 -28.30 4.64 1.43
N ALA A 422 -28.30 3.43 2.01
CA ALA A 422 -28.83 3.17 3.33
C ALA A 422 -27.88 3.60 4.48
N PHE A 423 -26.59 3.39 4.35
CA PHE A 423 -25.62 3.55 5.46
C PHE A 423 -24.57 4.63 5.23
N GLY A 424 -24.47 5.21 4.04
CA GLY A 424 -23.48 6.20 3.68
C GLY A 424 -22.15 5.57 3.23
N PHE A 425 -21.32 5.09 4.14
CA PHE A 425 -19.98 4.57 3.87
C PHE A 425 -19.10 5.53 3.06
N LYS A 426 -19.23 6.85 3.30
CA LYS A 426 -18.43 7.88 2.64
C LYS A 426 -16.97 7.72 2.98
N GLY A 427 -16.10 7.91 2.00
CA GLY A 427 -14.66 7.83 2.16
C GLY A 427 -14.10 6.42 2.30
N THR A 428 -14.91 5.36 2.28
CA THR A 428 -14.43 3.98 2.42
C THR A 428 -14.86 3.10 1.27
N PRO A 429 -13.96 2.24 0.72
CA PRO A 429 -14.34 1.21 -0.23
C PRO A 429 -15.15 0.11 0.47
N LEU A 430 -16.02 -0.54 -0.28
CA LEU A 430 -16.72 -1.74 0.16
C LEU A 430 -16.19 -2.95 -0.61
N LYS A 431 -15.90 -4.03 0.10
CA LYS A 431 -15.44 -5.29 -0.50
C LYS A 431 -16.55 -6.32 -0.50
N PHE A 432 -16.77 -6.95 -1.64
CA PHE A 432 -17.76 -8.00 -1.79
C PHE A 432 -17.10 -9.33 -2.13
N ILE A 433 -17.49 -10.38 -1.41
CA ILE A 433 -17.07 -11.76 -1.65
C ILE A 433 -18.31 -12.55 -2.02
N ILE A 434 -18.32 -13.12 -3.21
CA ILE A 434 -19.45 -13.93 -3.68
C ILE A 434 -19.14 -15.40 -3.38
N ARG A 435 -20.07 -16.06 -2.69
CA ARG A 435 -19.96 -17.49 -2.38
C ARG A 435 -21.18 -18.25 -2.87
N GLU A 436 -20.94 -19.39 -3.46
CA GLU A 436 -22.01 -20.31 -3.84
C GLU A 436 -22.48 -21.10 -2.62
N ARG A 437 -23.80 -21.20 -2.52
CA ARG A 437 -24.46 -22.15 -1.63
C ARG A 437 -25.11 -23.23 -2.48
N LYS A 438 -24.55 -24.44 -2.46
CA LYS A 438 -25.20 -25.60 -3.10
C LYS A 438 -26.49 -25.89 -2.33
N GLU A 439 -27.64 -25.90 -3.04
CA GLU A 439 -28.83 -26.48 -2.49
C GLU A 439 -28.56 -27.98 -2.25
N LYS A 440 -28.78 -28.43 -1.01
CA LYS A 440 -28.75 -29.86 -0.68
C LYS A 440 -29.98 -30.56 -1.23
#